data_15a4e1f9386fc39c3ef60e23f998e931
#
_entry.id   15a4e1f9386fc39c3ef60e23f998e931
#
_cell.length_a   1.000
_cell.length_b   1.000
_cell.length_c   1.000
_cell.angle_alpha   90.00
_cell.angle_beta   90.00
_cell.angle_gamma   90.00
#
_symmetry.space_group_name_H-M   'P 1'
#
loop_
_entity.id
_entity.type
_entity.pdbx_description
1 polymer ?
#
loop_
_entity_poly.entity_id
_entity_poly.type
_entity_poly.pdbx_seq_one_letter_code
_entity_poly.pdbx_strand_id
1 'polypeptide(L)'
;MSPDEIENLVTLLRKLEPGFFPLSVFNEMARLNVLTAIEVVPVRMVGASVHVLLLKRGVDDLFWKGLYHTPGTIVIASDQANTFADGLARIVKGELDNAPYLGSPVFVEVVNIQHERGRSNGIVYWLEMKDEHNSCGEYYDVDHLPPNIVTSQVAMIQSAAKKFKEYKTLSR
;
A
#
# COMPACT_ATOMS: atom_id res chain seq x y z
N MET A 1 -29.39 -7.38 -15.89
CA MET A 1 -29.42 -6.07 -16.60
C MET A 1 -30.01 -6.28 -18.00
N SER A 2 -30.91 -5.40 -18.41
CA SER A 2 -31.41 -5.35 -19.78
C SER A 2 -30.34 -4.80 -20.75
N PRO A 3 -30.50 -4.98 -22.07
CA PRO A 3 -29.60 -4.38 -23.05
C PRO A 3 -29.47 -2.85 -22.88
N ASP A 4 -30.59 -2.16 -22.64
CA ASP A 4 -30.60 -0.70 -22.47
C ASP A 4 -29.87 -0.25 -21.19
N GLU A 5 -30.00 -1.01 -20.10
CA GLU A 5 -29.24 -0.75 -18.86
C GLU A 5 -27.73 -0.91 -19.06
N ILE A 6 -27.33 -1.91 -19.86
CA ILE A 6 -25.92 -2.14 -20.20
C ILE A 6 -25.39 -0.97 -21.04
N GLU A 7 -26.12 -0.56 -22.09
CA GLU A 7 -25.72 0.56 -22.95
C GLU A 7 -25.59 1.87 -22.17
N ASN A 8 -26.54 2.15 -21.27
CA ASN A 8 -26.48 3.31 -20.39
C ASN A 8 -25.27 3.26 -19.46
N LEU A 9 -24.99 2.11 -18.82
CA LEU A 9 -23.81 1.91 -17.97
C LEU A 9 -22.52 2.18 -18.76
N VAL A 10 -22.37 1.61 -19.96
CA VAL A 10 -21.19 1.82 -20.80
C VAL A 10 -21.05 3.31 -21.16
N THR A 11 -22.15 3.99 -21.46
CA THR A 11 -22.15 5.42 -21.76
C THR A 11 -21.69 6.26 -20.58
N LEU A 12 -22.09 5.89 -19.35
CA LEU A 12 -21.66 6.58 -18.14
C LEU A 12 -20.17 6.30 -17.83
N LEU A 13 -19.71 5.05 -17.97
CA LEU A 13 -18.31 4.69 -17.76
C LEU A 13 -17.36 5.41 -18.74
N ARG A 14 -17.77 5.64 -19.98
CA ARG A 14 -17.00 6.40 -20.98
C ARG A 14 -16.77 7.89 -20.60
N LYS A 15 -17.52 8.42 -19.64
CA LYS A 15 -17.33 9.79 -19.13
C LYS A 15 -16.26 9.87 -18.03
N LEU A 16 -15.78 8.72 -17.54
CA LEU A 16 -14.73 8.69 -16.53
C LEU A 16 -13.37 8.80 -17.22
N GLU A 17 -12.54 9.72 -16.76
CA GLU A 17 -11.17 9.85 -17.21
C GLU A 17 -10.29 8.80 -16.53
N PRO A 18 -9.25 8.26 -17.23
CA PRO A 18 -8.26 7.37 -16.62
C PRO A 18 -7.57 8.05 -15.42
N GLY A 19 -7.51 7.35 -14.29
CA GLY A 19 -6.89 7.88 -13.09
C GLY A 19 -7.64 7.48 -11.82
N PHE A 20 -7.77 8.43 -10.90
CA PHE A 20 -8.55 8.22 -9.67
C PHE A 20 -10.03 8.47 -9.92
N PHE A 21 -10.84 7.47 -9.59
CA PHE A 21 -12.29 7.58 -9.65
C PHE A 21 -12.87 8.21 -8.38
N PRO A 22 -14.09 8.78 -8.44
CA PRO A 22 -14.86 9.08 -7.24
C PRO A 22 -14.96 7.86 -6.33
N LEU A 23 -14.89 8.05 -5.01
CA LEU A 23 -14.78 6.96 -4.03
C LEU A 23 -15.88 5.89 -4.19
N SER A 24 -17.12 6.29 -4.49
CA SER A 24 -18.24 5.37 -4.71
C SER A 24 -18.00 4.46 -5.94
N VAL A 25 -17.51 5.03 -7.05
CA VAL A 25 -17.16 4.27 -8.25
C VAL A 25 -16.00 3.34 -7.99
N PHE A 26 -14.96 3.85 -7.32
CA PHE A 26 -13.80 3.05 -6.93
C PHE A 26 -14.18 1.83 -6.07
N ASN A 27 -15.05 2.00 -5.08
CA ASN A 27 -15.49 0.91 -4.23
C ASN A 27 -16.27 -0.16 -5.03
N GLU A 28 -17.12 0.22 -5.99
CA GLU A 28 -17.80 -0.74 -6.86
C GLU A 28 -16.83 -1.46 -7.80
N MET A 29 -15.85 -0.77 -8.35
CA MET A 29 -14.79 -1.40 -9.15
C MET A 29 -13.97 -2.39 -8.32
N ALA A 30 -13.63 -2.05 -7.08
CA ALA A 30 -12.93 -2.93 -6.15
C ALA A 30 -13.75 -4.17 -5.76
N ARG A 31 -15.07 -4.03 -5.62
CA ARG A 31 -15.99 -5.15 -5.35
C ARG A 31 -16.10 -6.11 -6.54
N LEU A 32 -16.04 -5.59 -7.76
CA LEU A 32 -16.25 -6.37 -9.00
C LEU A 32 -14.97 -6.96 -9.58
N ASN A 33 -13.80 -6.40 -9.24
CA ASN A 33 -12.52 -6.78 -9.85
C ASN A 33 -11.47 -7.08 -8.78
N VAL A 34 -10.39 -7.76 -9.21
CA VAL A 34 -9.15 -7.86 -8.44
C VAL A 34 -8.27 -6.68 -8.81
N LEU A 35 -8.07 -5.74 -7.90
CA LEU A 35 -7.23 -4.57 -8.14
C LEU A 35 -5.74 -4.93 -7.97
N THR A 36 -4.88 -4.22 -8.69
CA THR A 36 -3.44 -4.27 -8.44
C THR A 36 -3.06 -3.09 -7.55
N ALA A 37 -2.43 -3.39 -6.42
CA ALA A 37 -1.93 -2.41 -5.47
C ALA A 37 -0.40 -2.49 -5.35
N ILE A 38 0.23 -1.36 -5.08
CA ILE A 38 1.62 -1.29 -4.64
C ILE A 38 1.57 -1.07 -3.13
N GLU A 39 2.24 -1.93 -2.39
CA GLU A 39 2.34 -1.89 -0.93
C GLU A 39 3.81 -1.63 -0.55
N VAL A 40 4.06 -0.62 0.23
CA VAL A 40 5.40 -0.30 0.72
C VAL A 40 5.45 -0.58 2.21
N VAL A 41 6.43 -1.37 2.64
CA VAL A 41 6.73 -1.61 4.05
C VAL A 41 7.97 -0.76 4.40
N PRO A 42 7.79 0.43 4.99
CA PRO A 42 8.90 1.29 5.37
C PRO A 42 9.55 0.73 6.63
N VAL A 43 10.83 0.36 6.54
CA VAL A 43 11.53 -0.35 7.62
C VAL A 43 12.82 0.35 8.02
N ARG A 44 13.28 0.11 9.24
CA ARG A 44 14.61 0.49 9.71
C ARG A 44 15.14 -0.50 10.74
N MET A 45 16.46 -0.52 10.94
CA MET A 45 17.07 -1.22 12.07
C MET A 45 17.07 -0.35 13.32
N VAL A 46 16.68 -0.92 14.45
CA VAL A 46 16.86 -0.33 15.78
C VAL A 46 17.59 -1.37 16.64
N GLY A 47 18.89 -1.19 16.79
CA GLY A 47 19.74 -2.25 17.37
C GLY A 47 19.70 -3.52 16.51
N ALA A 48 19.23 -4.63 17.07
CA ALA A 48 19.09 -5.92 16.38
C ALA A 48 17.64 -6.18 15.83
N SER A 49 16.70 -5.30 16.16
CA SER A 49 15.30 -5.42 15.76
C SER A 49 14.98 -4.65 14.49
N VAL A 50 14.02 -5.15 13.71
CA VAL A 50 13.45 -4.44 12.57
C VAL A 50 12.21 -3.69 13.05
N HIS A 51 12.16 -2.39 12.79
CA HIS A 51 10.98 -1.58 13.05
C HIS A 51 10.31 -1.19 11.73
N VAL A 52 8.99 -1.21 11.71
CA VAL A 52 8.16 -0.77 10.59
C VAL A 52 7.47 0.54 10.93
N LEU A 53 7.45 1.48 9.98
CA LEU A 53 6.63 2.68 10.07
C LEU A 53 5.22 2.35 9.63
N LEU A 54 4.25 2.57 10.52
CA LEU A 54 2.83 2.40 10.25
C LEU A 54 2.13 3.75 10.28
N LEU A 55 1.22 3.94 9.34
CA LEU A 55 0.35 5.10 9.26
C LEU A 55 -0.99 4.78 9.93
N LYS A 56 -1.73 5.79 10.33
CA LYS A 56 -3.05 5.63 10.91
C LYS A 56 -4.13 6.09 9.93
N ARG A 57 -5.08 5.22 9.64
CA ARG A 57 -6.25 5.55 8.80
C ARG A 57 -7.09 6.65 9.45
N GLY A 58 -7.57 7.56 8.62
CA GLY A 58 -8.44 8.65 9.05
C GLY A 58 -9.75 8.17 9.67
N VAL A 59 -10.39 9.09 10.40
CA VAL A 59 -11.70 8.83 11.04
C VAL A 59 -12.83 8.63 10.04
N ASP A 60 -12.63 9.06 8.80
CA ASP A 60 -13.61 8.97 7.71
C ASP A 60 -13.37 7.74 6.79
N ASP A 61 -12.34 6.91 7.07
CA ASP A 61 -12.14 5.67 6.31
C ASP A 61 -13.30 4.71 6.56
N LEU A 62 -13.92 4.22 5.47
CA LEU A 62 -15.14 3.40 5.54
C LEU A 62 -14.89 1.99 6.07
N PHE A 63 -13.68 1.45 5.89
CA PHE A 63 -13.36 0.04 6.17
C PHE A 63 -12.41 -0.12 7.35
N TRP A 64 -11.42 0.78 7.49
CA TRP A 64 -10.30 0.61 8.42
C TRP A 64 -10.09 1.81 9.32
N LYS A 65 -11.17 2.51 9.66
CA LYS A 65 -11.18 3.68 10.52
C LYS A 65 -10.29 3.51 11.76
N GLY A 66 -9.26 4.35 11.86
CA GLY A 66 -8.35 4.41 13.00
C GLY A 66 -7.41 3.21 13.14
N LEU A 67 -7.39 2.27 12.20
CA LEU A 67 -6.42 1.17 12.19
C LEU A 67 -5.07 1.63 11.67
N TYR A 68 -4.01 0.99 12.14
CA TYR A 68 -2.67 1.13 11.58
C TYR A 68 -2.53 0.32 10.29
N HIS A 69 -1.77 0.86 9.33
CA HIS A 69 -1.53 0.22 8.04
C HIS A 69 -0.18 0.61 7.46
N THR A 70 0.31 -0.14 6.48
CA THR A 70 1.42 0.23 5.62
C THR A 70 0.94 1.18 4.52
N PRO A 71 1.78 2.13 4.05
CA PRO A 71 1.45 2.95 2.90
C PRO A 71 1.28 2.10 1.64
N GLY A 72 0.27 2.46 0.84
CA GLY A 72 -0.04 1.74 -0.39
C GLY A 72 -0.97 2.51 -1.32
N THR A 73 -0.88 2.21 -2.61
CA THR A 73 -1.73 2.82 -3.63
C THR A 73 -2.11 1.81 -4.70
N ILE A 74 -3.23 2.02 -5.38
CA ILE A 74 -3.58 1.22 -6.56
C ILE A 74 -2.76 1.67 -7.77
N VAL A 75 -2.49 0.72 -8.67
CA VAL A 75 -2.00 1.02 -10.02
C VAL A 75 -3.16 1.60 -10.82
N ILE A 76 -2.97 2.77 -11.42
CA ILE A 76 -3.98 3.46 -12.21
C ILE A 76 -3.61 3.49 -13.69
N ALA A 77 -4.61 3.61 -14.56
CA ALA A 77 -4.40 3.53 -16.01
C ALA A 77 -3.52 4.63 -16.60
N SER A 78 -3.33 5.74 -15.88
CA SER A 78 -2.42 6.83 -16.26
C SER A 78 -0.97 6.63 -15.82
N ASP A 79 -0.65 5.56 -15.04
CA ASP A 79 0.73 5.23 -14.68
C ASP A 79 1.50 4.76 -15.92
N GLN A 80 2.82 5.01 -15.94
CA GLN A 80 3.69 4.53 -17.01
C GLN A 80 3.63 3.00 -17.13
N ALA A 81 3.50 2.52 -18.35
CA ALA A 81 3.56 1.08 -18.62
C ALA A 81 4.96 0.52 -18.30
N ASN A 82 5.01 -0.76 -17.92
CA ASN A 82 6.22 -1.53 -17.62
C ASN A 82 7.02 -1.08 -16.38
N THR A 83 6.46 -0.21 -15.55
CA THR A 83 7.11 0.25 -14.31
C THR A 83 6.07 0.55 -13.23
N PHE A 84 6.48 0.49 -11.97
CA PHE A 84 5.67 0.93 -10.82
C PHE A 84 6.19 2.24 -10.22
N ALA A 85 7.08 2.95 -10.93
CA ALA A 85 7.72 4.15 -10.44
C ALA A 85 6.73 5.26 -10.06
N ASP A 86 5.68 5.46 -10.87
CA ASP A 86 4.66 6.49 -10.59
C ASP A 86 3.88 6.19 -9.31
N GLY A 87 3.47 4.93 -9.12
CA GLY A 87 2.81 4.49 -7.89
C GLY A 87 3.71 4.63 -6.65
N LEU A 88 4.97 4.21 -6.74
CA LEU A 88 5.95 4.37 -5.67
C LEU A 88 6.19 5.86 -5.36
N ALA A 89 6.28 6.72 -6.38
CA ALA A 89 6.42 8.16 -6.20
C ALA A 89 5.19 8.78 -5.51
N ARG A 90 3.98 8.33 -5.84
CA ARG A 90 2.76 8.76 -5.14
C ARG A 90 2.76 8.38 -3.67
N ILE A 91 3.20 7.16 -3.33
CA ILE A 91 3.30 6.71 -1.93
C ILE A 91 4.30 7.58 -1.17
N VAL A 92 5.51 7.78 -1.72
CA VAL A 92 6.55 8.58 -1.07
C VAL A 92 6.08 10.01 -0.84
N LYS A 93 5.46 10.63 -1.86
CA LYS A 93 5.00 12.01 -1.78
C LYS A 93 3.75 12.19 -0.92
N GLY A 94 2.75 11.31 -1.07
CA GLY A 94 1.42 11.50 -0.50
C GLY A 94 1.25 10.87 0.88
N GLU A 95 1.82 9.69 1.12
CA GLU A 95 1.63 8.98 2.38
C GLU A 95 2.86 9.07 3.30
N LEU A 96 4.07 9.09 2.74
CA LEU A 96 5.29 9.23 3.52
C LEU A 96 5.78 10.69 3.67
N ASP A 97 5.02 11.66 3.15
CA ASP A 97 5.33 13.11 3.24
C ASP A 97 6.77 13.44 2.82
N ASN A 98 7.28 12.75 1.78
CA ASN A 98 8.67 12.81 1.32
C ASN A 98 9.70 12.49 2.41
N ALA A 99 9.35 11.67 3.39
CA ALA A 99 10.26 11.25 4.44
C ALA A 99 11.55 10.67 3.84
N PRO A 100 12.73 11.01 4.38
CA PRO A 100 14.00 10.57 3.82
C PRO A 100 14.17 9.06 3.98
N TYR A 101 14.66 8.42 2.91
CA TYR A 101 14.93 6.98 2.85
C TYR A 101 16.30 6.69 2.20
N LEU A 102 16.76 5.45 2.31
CA LEU A 102 18.05 4.98 1.79
C LEU A 102 17.83 4.07 0.58
N GLY A 103 18.63 4.27 -0.46
CA GLY A 103 18.59 3.41 -1.65
C GLY A 103 17.31 3.55 -2.46
N SER A 104 16.83 2.43 -2.99
CA SER A 104 15.60 2.33 -3.77
C SER A 104 14.65 1.30 -3.13
N PRO A 105 13.34 1.40 -3.36
CA PRO A 105 12.40 0.36 -2.96
C PRO A 105 12.82 -1.00 -3.49
N VAL A 106 12.84 -2.03 -2.64
CA VAL A 106 13.27 -3.38 -3.01
C VAL A 106 12.05 -4.30 -3.03
N PHE A 107 11.87 -5.00 -4.14
CA PHE A 107 10.77 -5.95 -4.31
C PHE A 107 10.86 -7.11 -3.31
N VAL A 108 9.72 -7.41 -2.69
CA VAL A 108 9.57 -8.51 -1.73
C VAL A 108 8.86 -9.68 -2.39
N GLU A 109 7.61 -9.50 -2.73
CA GLU A 109 6.73 -10.55 -3.26
C GLU A 109 5.46 -9.97 -3.87
N VAL A 110 4.67 -10.82 -4.50
CA VAL A 110 3.29 -10.52 -4.87
C VAL A 110 2.37 -11.33 -3.96
N VAL A 111 1.43 -10.67 -3.31
CA VAL A 111 0.45 -11.31 -2.42
C VAL A 111 -0.96 -11.11 -2.95
N ASN A 112 -1.81 -12.13 -2.81
CA ASN A 112 -3.25 -11.99 -3.06
C ASN A 112 -3.94 -11.70 -1.74
N ILE A 113 -4.52 -10.52 -1.60
CA ILE A 113 -5.12 -10.03 -0.36
C ILE A 113 -6.63 -10.01 -0.50
N GLN A 114 -7.33 -10.68 0.41
CA GLN A 114 -8.76 -10.53 0.61
C GLN A 114 -8.99 -9.57 1.78
N HIS A 115 -9.79 -8.56 1.57
CA HIS A 115 -10.13 -7.56 2.58
C HIS A 115 -11.58 -7.07 2.39
N GLU A 116 -12.06 -6.22 3.29
CA GLU A 116 -13.45 -5.76 3.36
C GLU A 116 -13.90 -5.00 2.11
N ARG A 117 -12.98 -4.29 1.43
CA ARG A 117 -13.26 -3.57 0.18
C ARG A 117 -13.40 -4.50 -1.02
N GLY A 118 -12.74 -5.66 -1.01
CA GLY A 118 -12.68 -6.61 -2.13
C GLY A 118 -11.39 -7.40 -2.15
N ARG A 119 -10.88 -7.71 -3.35
CA ARG A 119 -9.62 -8.45 -3.54
C ARG A 119 -8.59 -7.59 -4.25
N SER A 120 -7.34 -7.75 -3.88
CA SER A 120 -6.22 -7.12 -4.58
C SER A 120 -5.01 -8.04 -4.70
N ASN A 121 -4.21 -7.83 -5.74
CA ASN A 121 -2.85 -8.32 -5.84
C ASN A 121 -1.93 -7.20 -5.35
N GLY A 122 -1.33 -7.37 -4.18
CA GLY A 122 -0.37 -6.45 -3.61
C GLY A 122 1.03 -6.75 -4.12
N ILE A 123 1.68 -5.80 -4.77
CA ILE A 123 3.09 -5.85 -5.15
C ILE A 123 3.86 -5.20 -4.02
N VAL A 124 4.51 -6.02 -3.21
CA VAL A 124 5.11 -5.60 -1.95
C VAL A 124 6.57 -5.19 -2.15
N TYR A 125 6.91 -4.02 -1.62
CA TYR A 125 8.28 -3.52 -1.54
C TYR A 125 8.62 -3.21 -0.09
N TRP A 126 9.88 -3.41 0.32
CA TRP A 126 10.40 -2.70 1.49
C TRP A 126 11.18 -1.45 1.07
N LEU A 127 11.16 -0.44 1.94
CA LEU A 127 11.87 0.82 1.78
C LEU A 127 12.62 1.12 3.08
N GLU A 128 13.94 1.24 3.02
CA GLU A 128 14.73 1.55 4.20
C GLU A 128 14.62 3.03 4.55
N MET A 129 14.06 3.33 5.70
CA MET A 129 13.93 4.71 6.18
C MET A 129 15.21 5.17 6.88
N LYS A 130 15.57 6.45 6.69
CA LYS A 130 16.61 7.08 7.50
C LYS A 130 16.14 7.19 8.95
N ASP A 131 17.13 7.21 9.88
CA ASP A 131 16.87 7.29 11.32
C ASP A 131 16.50 8.71 11.77
N GLU A 132 15.62 9.37 11.03
CA GLU A 132 15.13 10.71 11.30
C GLU A 132 13.68 10.64 11.79
N HIS A 133 13.30 11.65 12.59
CA HIS A 133 11.93 11.75 13.09
C HIS A 133 10.95 11.86 11.91
N ASN A 134 9.96 10.97 11.88
CA ASN A 134 8.97 10.95 10.83
C ASN A 134 7.63 11.42 11.38
N SER A 135 7.07 12.48 10.78
CA SER A 135 5.80 13.09 11.20
C SER A 135 4.56 12.35 10.68
N CYS A 136 4.72 11.44 9.70
CA CYS A 136 3.58 10.83 9.04
C CYS A 136 3.05 9.55 9.71
N GLY A 137 3.78 8.96 10.69
CA GLY A 137 3.37 7.71 11.34
C GLY A 137 4.17 7.37 12.57
N GLU A 138 3.99 6.15 13.04
CA GLU A 138 4.65 5.62 14.24
C GLU A 138 5.45 4.36 13.91
N TYR A 139 6.63 4.20 14.54
CA TYR A 139 7.46 3.01 14.39
C TYR A 139 7.10 1.94 15.41
N TYR A 140 6.91 0.72 14.94
CA TYR A 140 6.65 -0.45 15.76
C TYR A 140 7.70 -1.54 15.49
N ASP A 141 8.14 -2.24 16.53
CA ASP A 141 8.88 -3.47 16.39
C ASP A 141 8.01 -4.50 15.64
N VAL A 142 8.55 -5.12 14.60
CA VAL A 142 7.80 -6.07 13.76
C VAL A 142 7.33 -7.30 14.55
N ASP A 143 8.03 -7.66 15.63
CA ASP A 143 7.63 -8.75 16.53
C ASP A 143 6.54 -8.31 17.53
N HIS A 144 6.24 -7.00 17.64
CA HIS A 144 5.27 -6.40 18.56
C HIS A 144 4.38 -5.38 17.86
N LEU A 145 3.71 -5.79 16.78
CA LEU A 145 2.79 -4.92 16.05
C LEU A 145 1.58 -4.50 16.91
N PRO A 146 1.01 -3.30 16.67
CA PRO A 146 -0.14 -2.83 17.44
C PRO A 146 -1.38 -3.71 17.17
N PRO A 147 -2.22 -3.96 18.20
CA PRO A 147 -3.38 -4.84 18.05
C PRO A 147 -4.45 -4.31 17.09
N ASN A 148 -4.48 -3.00 16.85
CA ASN A 148 -5.38 -2.31 15.92
C ASN A 148 -4.74 -2.07 14.55
N ILE A 149 -4.05 -3.07 14.01
CA ILE A 149 -3.49 -3.04 12.66
C ILE A 149 -4.46 -3.69 11.65
N VAL A 150 -4.40 -3.27 10.39
CA VAL A 150 -5.10 -3.96 9.28
C VAL A 150 -4.55 -5.39 9.16
N THR A 151 -5.35 -6.36 9.59
CA THR A 151 -4.90 -7.75 9.78
C THR A 151 -4.36 -8.38 8.51
N SER A 152 -4.95 -8.07 7.35
CA SER A 152 -4.49 -8.58 6.05
C SER A 152 -3.08 -8.15 5.66
N GLN A 153 -2.52 -7.13 6.32
CA GLN A 153 -1.17 -6.62 6.04
C GLN A 153 -0.07 -7.25 6.93
N VAL A 154 -0.43 -7.92 8.03
CA VAL A 154 0.54 -8.47 8.99
C VAL A 154 1.55 -9.42 8.33
N ALA A 155 1.07 -10.37 7.52
CA ALA A 155 1.94 -11.35 6.87
C ALA A 155 2.96 -10.71 5.92
N MET A 156 2.55 -9.71 5.12
CA MET A 156 3.48 -9.03 4.21
C MET A 156 4.48 -8.14 4.96
N ILE A 157 4.10 -7.54 6.09
CA ILE A 157 5.03 -6.79 6.96
C ILE A 157 6.12 -7.72 7.49
N GLN A 158 5.75 -8.88 8.01
CA GLN A 158 6.69 -9.89 8.52
C GLN A 158 7.62 -10.42 7.42
N SER A 159 7.07 -10.69 6.22
CA SER A 159 7.85 -11.14 5.06
C SER A 159 8.87 -10.07 4.63
N ALA A 160 8.46 -8.81 4.53
CA ALA A 160 9.33 -7.70 4.18
C ALA A 160 10.44 -7.49 5.22
N ALA A 161 10.10 -7.52 6.50
CA ALA A 161 11.06 -7.36 7.60
C ALA A 161 12.10 -8.49 7.60
N LYS A 162 11.69 -9.74 7.37
CA LYS A 162 12.59 -10.89 7.25
C LYS A 162 13.59 -10.67 6.12
N LYS A 163 13.13 -10.34 4.91
CA LYS A 163 14.01 -10.09 3.75
C LYS A 163 14.93 -8.89 3.97
N PHE A 164 14.44 -7.83 4.60
CA PHE A 164 15.26 -6.69 4.96
C PHE A 164 16.39 -7.07 5.95
N LYS A 165 16.08 -7.84 6.98
CA LYS A 165 17.09 -8.34 7.95
C LYS A 165 18.15 -9.22 7.30
N GLU A 166 17.74 -10.11 6.38
CA GLU A 166 18.66 -10.94 5.58
C GLU A 166 19.58 -10.06 4.73
N TYR A 167 19.02 -9.07 4.01
CA TYR A 167 19.78 -8.11 3.21
C TYR A 167 20.84 -7.37 4.04
N LYS A 168 20.48 -6.87 5.23
CA LYS A 168 21.41 -6.17 6.14
C LYS A 168 22.51 -7.07 6.67
N THR A 169 22.25 -8.35 6.82
CA THR A 169 23.26 -9.34 7.25
C THR A 169 24.27 -9.63 6.15
N LEU A 170 23.84 -9.69 4.89
CA LEU A 170 24.71 -9.95 3.74
C LEU A 170 25.51 -8.72 3.27
N SER A 171 25.09 -7.51 3.66
CA SER A 171 25.71 -6.25 3.27
C SER A 171 26.76 -5.74 4.27
N ARG A 172 27.04 -6.52 5.30
CA ARG A 172 28.11 -6.28 6.29
C ARG A 172 29.36 -7.08 5.95
#